data_f5fcaff753e537e8c9b474133f0ce672
#
_entry.id   f5fcaff753e537e8c9b474133f0ce672
#
_cell.length_a   1.000
_cell.length_b   1.000
_cell.length_c   1.000
_cell.angle_alpha   90.00
_cell.angle_beta   90.00
_cell.angle_gamma   90.00
#
_symmetry.space_group_name_H-M   'P 1'
#
loop_
_entity.id
_entity.type
_entity.pdbx_description
1 polymer ?
#
loop_
_entity_poly.entity_id
_entity_poly.type
_entity_poly.pdbx_seq_one_letter_code
_entity_poly.pdbx_strand_id
1 'polypeptide(L)'
;MGIKVRLDWFDKATEIADGQEYSVDLGDDGSVIEALGLMAEPEIYDGGFDVLAVWIPDLQSLFKHQIEPAVFDYQVSFRYRHVW
;
A
#
# COMPACT_ATOMS: atom_id res chain seq x y z
N MET A 1 1.13 3.74 -18.99
CA MET A 1 1.48 4.05 -17.59
C MET A 1 1.17 2.87 -16.70
N GLY A 2 1.89 2.76 -15.62
CA GLY A 2 1.65 1.68 -14.68
C GLY A 2 1.58 2.19 -13.25
N ILE A 3 0.79 1.52 -12.43
CA ILE A 3 0.63 1.82 -11.02
C ILE A 3 1.29 0.72 -10.22
N LYS A 4 2.10 1.08 -9.23
CA LYS A 4 2.58 0.17 -8.19
C LYS A 4 2.10 0.64 -6.84
N VAL A 5 1.83 -0.32 -5.97
CA VAL A 5 1.52 -0.06 -4.56
C VAL A 5 2.74 -0.44 -3.74
N ARG A 6 3.15 0.44 -2.84
CA ARG A 6 4.21 0.15 -1.88
C ARG A 6 3.58 -0.04 -0.50
N LEU A 7 3.90 -1.16 0.13
CA LEU A 7 3.51 -1.45 1.51
C LEU A 7 4.73 -1.23 2.39
N ASP A 8 4.61 -0.41 3.41
CA ASP A 8 5.64 -0.20 4.42
C ASP A 8 5.12 -0.72 5.75
N TRP A 9 6.00 -1.36 6.53
CA TRP A 9 5.64 -1.80 7.88
C TRP A 9 6.66 -1.36 8.90
N PHE A 10 6.14 -1.04 10.08
CA PHE A 10 6.88 -0.46 11.19
C PHE A 10 6.64 -1.28 12.44
N ASP A 11 7.68 -1.49 13.23
CA ASP A 11 7.57 -2.18 14.50
C ASP A 11 6.66 -1.36 15.45
N LYS A 12 5.64 -2.01 16.02
CA LYS A 12 4.69 -1.33 16.90
C LYS A 12 5.32 -0.78 18.18
N ALA A 13 6.36 -1.44 18.68
CA ALA A 13 6.99 -1.06 19.93
C ALA A 13 7.93 0.12 19.76
N THR A 14 8.67 0.18 18.65
CA THR A 14 9.70 1.20 18.41
C THR A 14 9.29 2.24 17.39
N GLU A 15 8.27 1.95 16.56
CA GLU A 15 7.85 2.74 15.41
C GLU A 15 8.93 2.94 14.37
N ILE A 16 9.95 2.09 14.38
CA ILE A 16 11.03 2.10 13.40
C ILE A 16 10.61 1.25 12.20
N ALA A 17 10.89 1.74 11.00
CA ALA A 17 10.61 1.01 9.77
C ALA A 17 11.33 -0.34 9.78
N ASP A 18 10.57 -1.43 9.59
CA ASP A 18 11.08 -2.79 9.59
C ASP A 18 11.28 -3.31 8.17
N GLY A 19 10.43 -2.89 7.22
CA GLY A 19 10.56 -3.32 5.84
C GLY A 19 9.58 -2.65 4.91
N GLN A 20 9.70 -2.99 3.64
CA GLN A 20 8.78 -2.50 2.61
C GLN A 20 8.77 -3.47 1.44
N GLU A 21 7.68 -3.46 0.67
CA GLU A 21 7.53 -4.27 -0.53
C GLU A 21 6.73 -3.50 -1.57
N TYR A 22 7.11 -3.63 -2.85
CA TYR A 22 6.32 -3.11 -3.96
C TYR A 22 5.50 -4.22 -4.57
N SER A 23 4.28 -3.89 -4.99
CA SER A 23 3.47 -4.80 -5.81
C SER A 23 4.09 -4.92 -7.21
N VAL A 24 3.59 -5.86 -8.01
CA VAL A 24 3.86 -5.87 -9.44
C VAL A 24 3.22 -4.63 -10.09
N ASP A 25 3.63 -4.32 -11.31
CA ASP A 25 3.02 -3.28 -12.12
C ASP A 25 1.56 -3.68 -12.40
N LEU A 26 0.62 -2.87 -11.93
CA LEU A 26 -0.81 -3.11 -12.11
C LEU A 26 -1.35 -2.50 -13.41
N GLY A 27 -0.47 -1.91 -14.22
CA GLY A 27 -0.86 -1.26 -15.46
C GLY A 27 -1.72 -0.03 -15.21
N ASP A 28 -2.69 0.21 -16.08
CA ASP A 28 -3.62 1.32 -15.94
C ASP A 28 -4.88 0.94 -15.16
N ASP A 29 -4.87 -0.25 -14.55
CA ASP A 29 -6.00 -0.75 -13.78
C ASP A 29 -6.04 -0.08 -12.41
N GLY A 30 -6.98 0.83 -12.23
CA GLY A 30 -7.19 1.52 -10.96
C GLY A 30 -8.09 0.77 -9.98
N SER A 31 -8.39 -0.50 -10.23
CA SER A 31 -9.33 -1.26 -9.39
C SER A 31 -8.87 -1.38 -7.93
N VAL A 32 -7.56 -1.42 -7.68
CA VAL A 32 -7.05 -1.46 -6.32
C VAL A 32 -7.37 -0.16 -5.58
N ILE A 33 -7.22 0.99 -6.24
CA ILE A 33 -7.54 2.29 -5.66
C ILE A 33 -9.04 2.36 -5.37
N GLU A 34 -9.85 1.88 -6.30
CA GLU A 34 -11.31 1.83 -6.12
C GLU A 34 -11.68 0.91 -4.96
N ALA A 35 -11.06 -0.27 -4.87
CA ALA A 35 -11.34 -1.22 -3.80
C ALA A 35 -11.04 -0.64 -2.42
N LEU A 36 -10.04 0.22 -2.32
CA LEU A 36 -9.67 0.88 -1.07
C LEU A 36 -10.49 2.15 -0.80
N GLY A 37 -11.36 2.54 -1.73
CA GLY A 37 -12.20 3.73 -1.57
C GLY A 37 -11.45 5.05 -1.76
N LEU A 38 -10.34 5.04 -2.48
CA LEU A 38 -9.46 6.20 -2.64
C LEU A 38 -9.58 6.89 -3.99
N MET A 39 -10.58 6.57 -4.79
CA MET A 39 -10.75 7.13 -6.14
C MET A 39 -10.86 8.66 -6.15
N ALA A 40 -11.43 9.25 -5.10
CA ALA A 40 -11.63 10.70 -5.02
C ALA A 40 -10.49 11.41 -4.28
N GLU A 41 -9.44 10.71 -3.87
CA GLU A 41 -8.34 11.28 -3.11
C GLU A 41 -7.47 12.14 -4.03
N PRO A 42 -7.38 13.48 -3.83
CA PRO A 42 -6.63 14.35 -4.73
C PRO A 42 -5.13 14.17 -4.63
N GLU A 43 -4.64 13.67 -3.50
CA GLU A 43 -3.19 13.51 -3.25
C GLU A 43 -2.79 12.04 -3.21
N ILE A 44 -3.43 11.22 -4.03
CA ILE A 44 -3.24 9.77 -4.03
C ILE A 44 -1.77 9.36 -4.24
N TYR A 45 -0.99 10.17 -4.96
CA TYR A 45 0.40 9.87 -5.26
C TYR A 45 1.40 10.66 -4.40
N ASP A 46 0.92 11.45 -3.46
CA ASP A 46 1.76 12.38 -2.69
C ASP A 46 1.95 12.00 -1.23
N GLY A 47 1.81 10.75 -0.88
CA GLY A 47 2.03 10.39 0.51
C GLY A 47 1.59 8.98 0.80
N GLY A 48 1.66 8.62 2.07
CA GLY A 48 1.24 7.33 2.56
C GLY A 48 -0.13 7.41 3.20
N PHE A 49 -0.81 6.29 3.20
CA PHE A 49 -2.11 6.14 3.86
C PHE A 49 -2.00 5.04 4.90
N ASP A 50 -2.53 5.28 6.10
CA ASP A 50 -2.61 4.23 7.11
C ASP A 50 -3.53 3.11 6.62
N VAL A 51 -3.07 1.88 6.75
CA VAL A 51 -3.83 0.72 6.28
C VAL A 51 -5.01 0.46 7.21
N LEU A 52 -6.20 0.45 6.65
CA LEU A 52 -7.41 0.09 7.37
C LEU A 52 -7.57 -1.44 7.37
N ALA A 53 -8.16 -1.97 8.44
CA ALA A 53 -8.38 -3.41 8.55
C ALA A 53 -9.17 -3.98 7.37
N VAL A 54 -10.14 -3.23 6.85
CA VAL A 54 -10.96 -3.65 5.72
C VAL A 54 -10.19 -3.75 4.41
N TRP A 55 -9.00 -3.14 4.32
CA TRP A 55 -8.17 -3.18 3.13
C TRP A 55 -7.29 -4.44 3.08
N ILE A 56 -7.08 -5.11 4.19
CA ILE A 56 -6.09 -6.19 4.31
C ILE A 56 -6.31 -7.32 3.30
N PRO A 57 -7.54 -7.85 3.11
CA PRO A 57 -7.74 -8.93 2.14
C PRO A 57 -7.32 -8.54 0.72
N ASP A 58 -7.62 -7.30 0.30
CA ASP A 58 -7.26 -6.81 -1.03
C ASP A 58 -5.76 -6.59 -1.14
N LEU A 59 -5.15 -5.99 -0.12
CA LEU A 59 -3.71 -5.73 -0.12
C LEU A 59 -2.89 -7.01 -0.02
N GLN A 60 -3.32 -7.98 0.78
CA GLN A 60 -2.57 -9.22 0.96
C GLN A 60 -2.32 -9.94 -0.37
N SER A 61 -3.28 -9.88 -1.28
CA SER A 61 -3.15 -10.54 -2.58
C SER A 61 -2.04 -9.93 -3.45
N LEU A 62 -1.60 -8.71 -3.15
CA LEU A 62 -0.60 -7.98 -3.92
C LEU A 62 0.83 -8.21 -3.41
N PHE A 63 1.00 -8.75 -2.22
CA PHE A 63 2.29 -8.83 -1.55
C PHE A 63 2.61 -10.24 -1.07
N LYS A 64 3.92 -10.54 -1.04
CA LYS A 64 4.43 -11.79 -0.46
C LYS A 64 4.49 -11.72 1.06
N HIS A 65 4.74 -10.53 1.59
CA HIS A 65 4.76 -10.31 3.03
C HIS A 65 3.41 -10.68 3.63
N GLN A 66 3.41 -11.47 4.70
CA GLN A 66 2.19 -11.79 5.44
C GLN A 66 1.82 -10.57 6.30
N ILE A 67 0.70 -9.93 5.98
CA ILE A 67 0.25 -8.74 6.71
C ILE A 67 -0.22 -9.16 8.10
N GLU A 68 0.43 -8.62 9.14
CA GLU A 68 0.16 -8.96 10.53
C GLU A 68 -0.08 -7.70 11.35
N PRO A 69 -1.29 -7.13 11.32
CA PRO A 69 -1.58 -5.85 11.98
C PRO A 69 -1.46 -5.90 13.51
N ALA A 70 -1.44 -7.10 14.11
CA ALA A 70 -1.17 -7.24 15.53
C ALA A 70 0.30 -7.04 15.88
N VAL A 71 1.20 -7.13 14.91
CA VAL A 71 2.66 -7.06 15.09
C VAL A 71 3.24 -5.76 14.56
N PHE A 72 2.72 -5.31 13.41
CA PHE A 72 3.25 -4.13 12.71
C PHE A 72 2.16 -3.10 12.44
N ASP A 73 2.57 -1.85 12.35
CA ASP A 73 1.75 -0.79 11.76
C ASP A 73 2.09 -0.69 10.28
N TYR A 74 1.08 -0.50 9.45
CA TYR A 74 1.23 -0.51 8.00
C TYR A 74 0.80 0.80 7.38
N GLN A 75 1.54 1.20 6.33
CA GLN A 75 1.15 2.30 5.44
C GLN A 75 1.29 1.84 4.01
N VAL A 76 0.43 2.36 3.13
CA VAL A 76 0.53 2.12 1.68
C VAL A 76 0.71 3.44 0.97
N SER A 77 1.44 3.40 -0.14
CA SER A 77 1.56 4.53 -1.05
C SER A 77 1.44 4.03 -2.48
N PHE A 78 1.12 4.94 -3.37
CA PHE A 78 0.87 4.63 -4.77
C PHE A 78 1.88 5.37 -5.64
N ARG A 79 2.40 4.70 -6.67
CA ARG A 79 3.42 5.24 -7.56
C ARG A 79 3.04 5.00 -9.02
N TYR A 80 3.20 6.02 -9.85
CA TYR A 80 3.15 5.84 -11.30
C TYR A 80 4.51 5.39 -11.82
N ARG A 81 4.50 4.73 -12.98
CA ARG A 81 5.71 4.17 -13.58
C ARG A 81 6.85 5.19 -13.71
N HIS A 82 6.56 6.41 -14.13
CA HIS A 82 7.61 7.40 -14.39
C HIS A 82 8.30 7.95 -13.14
N VAL A 83 7.86 7.56 -11.94
CA VAL A 83 8.51 7.95 -10.68
C VAL A 83 9.14 6.77 -9.95
N TRP A 84 9.16 5.61 -10.59
CA TRP A 84 9.77 4.42 -9.98
C TRP A 84 11.29 4.44 -10.10
#